data_8fb7e3e90cb85be0297ce0431f821af4
#
_entry.id   8fb7e3e90cb85be0297ce0431f821af4
#
_cell.length_a   1.000
_cell.length_b   1.000
_cell.length_c   1.000
_cell.angle_alpha   90.00
_cell.angle_beta   90.00
_cell.angle_gamma   90.00
#
_symmetry.space_group_name_H-M   'P 1'
#
loop_
_entity.id
_entity.type
_entity.pdbx_description
1 polymer ?
#
loop_
_entity_poly.entity_id
_entity_poly.type
_entity_poly.pdbx_seq_one_letter_code
_entity_poly.pdbx_strand_id
1 'polypeptide(L)'
;KLFLRLEQGDQEIVSLWERFRALSLEGFHRTYDRLGIEFDSYDGESSLNQKVQPLIERFRSAGVARESQGAIVVDVSDVMGREIAPCMLQKSDGASTYAARDCAEALDRWERYQFGANVYVVSRQEDHFAQVFAALGKLALAEQWPVNWPALCENVSFGYVRGMSTRKGEAVWLEAVLDEARDRAARYREERSAASARALPEVPAVELSTISEAVGQAALLYFDVSSRRLTDVTFDWDTVLQFEGNTGPYLQYTHARMSGIFRKATDAGLVTTTTPGDLPLLVADEEW
;
A
#
# COMPACT_ATOMS: atom_id res chain seq x y z
N LYS A 1 -26.16 3.98 -16.58
CA LYS A 1 -27.27 3.00 -16.70
C LYS A 1 -26.90 1.61 -16.16
N LEU A 2 -25.74 1.04 -16.54
CA LEU A 2 -25.32 -0.28 -16.06
C LEU A 2 -25.02 -0.31 -14.54
N PHE A 3 -24.38 0.74 -14.03
CA PHE A 3 -24.08 0.87 -12.61
C PHE A 3 -25.34 0.87 -11.73
N LEU A 4 -26.39 1.58 -12.17
CA LEU A 4 -27.67 1.58 -11.46
C LEU A 4 -28.32 0.18 -11.45
N ARG A 5 -28.24 -0.58 -12.57
CA ARG A 5 -28.72 -1.98 -12.62
C ARG A 5 -27.94 -2.87 -11.65
N LEU A 6 -26.64 -2.66 -11.54
CA LEU A 6 -25.79 -3.38 -10.56
C LEU A 6 -26.26 -3.08 -9.12
N GLU A 7 -26.46 -1.80 -8.76
CA GLU A 7 -26.93 -1.40 -7.44
C GLU A 7 -28.34 -1.93 -7.13
N GLN A 8 -29.18 -2.11 -8.14
CA GLN A 8 -30.51 -2.70 -8.04
C GLN A 8 -30.52 -4.23 -7.97
N GLY A 9 -29.34 -4.87 -8.05
CA GLY A 9 -29.21 -6.31 -7.97
C GLY A 9 -29.64 -7.08 -9.23
N ASP A 10 -29.59 -6.42 -10.40
CA ASP A 10 -29.87 -7.09 -11.68
C ASP A 10 -28.92 -8.28 -11.88
N GLN A 11 -29.45 -9.48 -11.94
CA GLN A 11 -28.70 -10.73 -11.91
C GLN A 11 -27.70 -10.87 -13.06
N GLU A 12 -28.02 -10.38 -14.25
CA GLU A 12 -27.11 -10.39 -15.40
C GLU A 12 -25.88 -9.52 -15.14
N ILE A 13 -26.12 -8.31 -14.63
CA ILE A 13 -25.05 -7.34 -14.36
C ILE A 13 -24.23 -7.75 -13.14
N VAL A 14 -24.86 -8.29 -12.09
CA VAL A 14 -24.16 -8.84 -10.92
C VAL A 14 -23.24 -9.98 -11.34
N SER A 15 -23.74 -10.94 -12.12
CA SER A 15 -22.94 -12.07 -12.61
C SER A 15 -21.74 -11.61 -13.47
N LEU A 16 -21.94 -10.60 -14.32
CA LEU A 16 -20.87 -10.01 -15.13
C LEU A 16 -19.83 -9.31 -14.24
N TRP A 17 -20.28 -8.57 -13.25
CA TRP A 17 -19.40 -7.89 -12.27
C TRP A 17 -18.60 -8.90 -11.43
N GLU A 18 -19.21 -9.98 -10.94
CA GLU A 18 -18.54 -11.04 -10.21
C GLU A 18 -17.41 -11.68 -11.04
N ARG A 19 -17.68 -11.91 -12.33
CA ARG A 19 -16.67 -12.43 -13.25
C ARG A 19 -15.50 -11.46 -13.43
N PHE A 20 -15.77 -10.16 -13.61
CA PHE A 20 -14.71 -9.16 -13.70
C PHE A 20 -13.91 -9.05 -12.41
N ARG A 21 -14.58 -9.10 -11.26
CA ARG A 21 -13.93 -9.10 -9.96
C ARG A 21 -13.01 -10.31 -9.80
N ALA A 22 -13.47 -11.51 -10.14
CA ALA A 22 -12.66 -12.71 -10.06
C ALA A 22 -11.39 -12.63 -10.93
N LEU A 23 -11.52 -12.19 -12.18
CA LEU A 23 -10.39 -12.00 -13.09
C LEU A 23 -9.40 -10.93 -12.58
N SER A 24 -9.91 -9.84 -11.99
CA SER A 24 -9.07 -8.79 -11.41
C SER A 24 -8.30 -9.30 -10.20
N LEU A 25 -8.95 -10.04 -9.31
CA LEU A 25 -8.31 -10.63 -8.14
C LEU A 25 -7.22 -11.62 -8.54
N GLU A 26 -7.46 -12.45 -9.54
CA GLU A 26 -6.45 -13.37 -10.08
C GLU A 26 -5.21 -12.59 -10.59
N GLY A 27 -5.43 -11.48 -11.30
CA GLY A 27 -4.34 -10.58 -11.73
C GLY A 27 -3.59 -9.97 -10.55
N PHE A 28 -4.30 -9.48 -9.53
CA PHE A 28 -3.69 -8.92 -8.32
C PHE A 28 -2.87 -9.96 -7.56
N HIS A 29 -3.38 -11.16 -7.38
CA HIS A 29 -2.63 -12.25 -6.72
C HIS A 29 -1.31 -12.52 -7.44
N ARG A 30 -1.31 -12.68 -8.77
CA ARG A 30 -0.05 -12.88 -9.52
C ARG A 30 0.98 -11.77 -9.27
N THR A 31 0.54 -10.52 -9.23
CA THR A 31 1.44 -9.38 -8.99
C THR A 31 1.94 -9.34 -7.54
N TYR A 32 1.05 -9.61 -6.57
CA TYR A 32 1.41 -9.65 -5.15
C TYR A 32 2.33 -10.82 -4.82
N ASP A 33 2.08 -12.00 -5.38
CA ASP A 33 2.95 -13.17 -5.24
C ASP A 33 4.38 -12.88 -5.71
N ARG A 34 4.53 -12.17 -6.84
CA ARG A 34 5.85 -11.72 -7.32
C ARG A 34 6.55 -10.80 -6.33
N LEU A 35 5.82 -9.95 -5.62
CA LEU A 35 6.36 -9.01 -4.63
C LEU A 35 6.50 -9.64 -3.23
N GLY A 36 6.06 -10.87 -3.05
CA GLY A 36 6.01 -11.52 -1.73
C GLY A 36 5.03 -10.85 -0.77
N ILE A 37 3.93 -10.28 -1.30
CA ILE A 37 2.89 -9.59 -0.53
C ILE A 37 1.69 -10.50 -0.37
N GLU A 38 1.26 -10.71 0.86
CA GLU A 38 0.06 -11.47 1.20
C GLU A 38 -0.91 -10.59 1.99
N PHE A 39 -2.21 -10.78 1.75
CA PHE A 39 -3.28 -10.13 2.49
C PHE A 39 -4.22 -11.16 3.09
N ASP A 40 -4.65 -10.93 4.32
CA ASP A 40 -5.58 -11.80 5.03
C ASP A 40 -7.00 -11.73 4.44
N SER A 41 -7.38 -10.60 3.83
CA SER A 41 -8.70 -10.44 3.21
C SER A 41 -8.68 -9.46 2.03
N TYR A 42 -9.64 -9.67 1.11
CA TYR A 42 -9.87 -8.84 -0.07
C TYR A 42 -11.32 -8.35 -0.06
N ASP A 43 -11.56 -7.30 0.69
CA ASP A 43 -12.87 -6.65 0.76
C ASP A 43 -13.02 -5.60 -0.35
N GLY A 44 -14.23 -5.32 -0.74
CA GLY A 44 -14.55 -4.30 -1.74
C GLY A 44 -15.78 -3.50 -1.34
N GLU A 45 -15.90 -2.27 -1.84
CA GLU A 45 -16.98 -1.33 -1.53
C GLU A 45 -18.40 -1.90 -1.76
N SER A 46 -18.54 -2.86 -2.68
CA SER A 46 -19.84 -3.48 -2.98
C SER A 46 -20.47 -4.22 -1.80
N SER A 47 -19.65 -4.72 -0.85
CA SER A 47 -20.13 -5.39 0.37
C SER A 47 -20.82 -4.43 1.33
N LEU A 48 -20.63 -3.13 1.15
CA LEU A 48 -21.10 -2.08 2.07
C LEU A 48 -22.39 -1.40 1.61
N ASN A 49 -22.86 -1.64 0.38
CA ASN A 49 -24.01 -0.93 -0.20
C ASN A 49 -25.26 -0.97 0.70
N GLN A 50 -25.51 -2.10 1.39
CA GLN A 50 -26.64 -2.26 2.29
C GLN A 50 -26.42 -1.64 3.70
N LYS A 51 -25.16 -1.29 4.05
CA LYS A 51 -24.81 -0.76 5.37
C LYS A 51 -24.78 0.77 5.43
N VAL A 52 -24.61 1.43 4.29
CA VAL A 52 -24.40 2.88 4.21
C VAL A 52 -25.66 3.64 4.64
N GLN A 53 -26.82 3.33 4.06
CA GLN A 53 -28.06 4.05 4.36
C GLN A 53 -28.51 3.87 5.82
N PRO A 54 -28.51 2.65 6.41
CA PRO A 54 -28.78 2.47 7.83
C PRO A 54 -27.83 3.27 8.72
N LEU A 55 -26.56 3.40 8.37
CA LEU A 55 -25.61 4.20 9.13
C LEU A 55 -25.91 5.69 9.06
N ILE A 56 -26.28 6.22 7.89
CA ILE A 56 -26.72 7.63 7.76
C ILE A 56 -27.92 7.89 8.67
N GLU A 57 -28.89 6.98 8.73
CA GLU A 57 -30.05 7.11 9.62
C GLU A 57 -29.65 7.02 11.11
N ARG A 58 -28.65 6.23 11.48
CA ARG A 58 -28.10 6.24 12.85
C ARG A 58 -27.53 7.61 13.22
N PHE A 59 -26.73 8.21 12.33
CA PHE A 59 -26.20 9.57 12.53
C PHE A 59 -27.32 10.61 12.74
N ARG A 60 -28.42 10.51 11.97
CA ARG A 60 -29.57 11.38 12.09
C ARG A 60 -30.31 11.17 13.42
N SER A 61 -30.63 9.93 13.74
CA SER A 61 -31.38 9.53 14.95
C SER A 61 -30.62 9.86 16.22
N ALA A 62 -29.30 9.77 16.21
CA ALA A 62 -28.42 10.16 17.31
C ALA A 62 -28.27 11.70 17.45
N GLY A 63 -28.85 12.48 16.54
CA GLY A 63 -28.72 13.95 16.55
C GLY A 63 -27.32 14.45 16.19
N VAL A 64 -26.45 13.60 15.63
CA VAL A 64 -25.07 13.92 15.23
C VAL A 64 -25.04 14.55 13.84
N ALA A 65 -25.85 14.04 12.92
CA ALA A 65 -26.00 14.62 11.60
C ALA A 65 -27.18 15.61 11.55
N ARG A 66 -27.01 16.63 10.70
CA ARG A 66 -28.06 17.62 10.41
C ARG A 66 -28.25 17.77 8.91
N GLU A 67 -29.40 18.27 8.52
CA GLU A 67 -29.64 18.68 7.14
C GLU A 67 -29.04 20.07 6.88
N SER A 68 -28.38 20.23 5.75
CA SER A 68 -27.81 21.49 5.29
C SER A 68 -27.96 21.57 3.76
N GLN A 69 -28.76 22.51 3.29
CA GLN A 69 -29.01 22.69 1.84
C GLN A 69 -29.47 21.40 1.14
N GLY A 70 -30.30 20.60 1.80
CA GLY A 70 -30.77 19.31 1.30
C GLY A 70 -29.77 18.14 1.44
N ALA A 71 -28.56 18.40 1.88
CA ALA A 71 -27.56 17.37 2.15
C ALA A 71 -27.54 16.97 3.63
N ILE A 72 -27.09 15.75 3.96
CA ILE A 72 -26.90 15.31 5.34
C ILE A 72 -25.41 15.42 5.67
N VAL A 73 -25.12 16.19 6.71
CA VAL A 73 -23.74 16.53 7.10
C VAL A 73 -23.52 16.36 8.60
N VAL A 74 -22.29 16.07 8.99
CA VAL A 74 -21.79 16.08 10.37
C VAL A 74 -20.78 17.22 10.51
N ASP A 75 -21.04 18.16 11.42
CA ASP A 75 -20.05 19.17 11.78
C ASP A 75 -18.98 18.54 12.67
N VAL A 76 -17.72 18.67 12.26
CA VAL A 76 -16.57 18.08 12.95
C VAL A 76 -15.55 19.12 13.41
N SER A 77 -15.82 20.41 13.19
CA SER A 77 -14.89 21.51 13.49
C SER A 77 -14.53 21.57 14.98
N ASP A 78 -15.47 21.25 15.85
CA ASP A 78 -15.27 21.20 17.29
C ASP A 78 -14.30 20.08 17.74
N VAL A 79 -14.37 18.93 17.10
CA VAL A 79 -13.47 17.80 17.38
C VAL A 79 -12.08 18.04 16.78
N MET A 80 -12.04 18.64 15.58
CA MET A 80 -10.78 18.87 14.87
C MET A 80 -10.02 20.11 15.36
N GLY A 81 -10.62 20.93 16.21
CA GLY A 81 -9.99 22.14 16.75
C GLY A 81 -9.66 23.22 15.71
N ARG A 82 -10.24 23.10 14.50
CA ARG A 82 -10.11 24.06 13.41
C ARG A 82 -11.39 24.13 12.59
N GLU A 83 -11.62 25.27 11.95
CA GLU A 83 -12.71 25.39 10.99
C GLU A 83 -12.44 24.53 9.76
N ILE A 84 -13.38 23.65 9.43
CA ILE A 84 -13.29 22.73 8.28
C ILE A 84 -14.70 22.51 7.74
N ALA A 85 -14.78 22.20 6.44
CA ALA A 85 -16.06 21.82 5.85
C ALA A 85 -16.66 20.62 6.58
N PRO A 86 -17.99 20.59 6.81
CA PRO A 86 -18.65 19.47 7.44
C PRO A 86 -18.43 18.16 6.67
N CYS A 87 -18.33 17.04 7.38
CA CYS A 87 -18.31 15.72 6.80
C CYS A 87 -19.66 15.42 6.14
N MET A 88 -19.72 15.43 4.82
CA MET A 88 -20.95 15.19 4.07
C MET A 88 -21.18 13.67 3.93
N LEU A 89 -22.30 13.17 4.45
CA LEU A 89 -22.69 11.77 4.36
C LEU A 89 -23.60 11.49 3.16
N GLN A 90 -24.50 12.42 2.83
CA GLN A 90 -25.45 12.29 1.73
C GLN A 90 -25.60 13.60 1.01
N LYS A 91 -25.64 13.55 -0.31
CA LYS A 91 -25.88 14.70 -1.18
C LYS A 91 -27.38 15.08 -1.20
N SER A 92 -27.68 16.27 -1.69
CA SER A 92 -29.06 16.76 -1.86
C SER A 92 -29.92 15.94 -2.83
N ASP A 93 -29.30 15.18 -3.72
CA ASP A 93 -29.98 14.25 -4.64
C ASP A 93 -30.23 12.86 -4.02
N GLY A 94 -29.87 12.67 -2.74
CA GLY A 94 -30.03 11.41 -2.01
C GLY A 94 -28.87 10.42 -2.19
N ALA A 95 -27.86 10.71 -3.03
CA ALA A 95 -26.72 9.83 -3.21
C ALA A 95 -25.79 9.88 -2.00
N SER A 96 -25.32 8.71 -1.55
CA SER A 96 -24.28 8.62 -0.52
C SER A 96 -22.94 9.14 -1.03
N THR A 97 -22.12 9.63 -0.11
CA THR A 97 -20.76 10.10 -0.41
C THR A 97 -19.71 9.02 -0.12
N TYR A 98 -18.46 9.27 -0.52
CA TYR A 98 -17.34 8.44 -0.09
C TYR A 98 -17.18 8.44 1.44
N ALA A 99 -17.35 9.59 2.10
CA ALA A 99 -17.25 9.67 3.56
C ALA A 99 -18.25 8.75 4.27
N ALA A 100 -19.50 8.66 3.77
CA ALA A 100 -20.48 7.73 4.34
C ALA A 100 -20.10 6.26 4.14
N ARG A 101 -19.49 5.92 2.98
CA ARG A 101 -19.00 4.58 2.70
C ARG A 101 -17.80 4.23 3.58
N ASP A 102 -16.85 5.15 3.73
CA ASP A 102 -15.70 4.95 4.62
C ASP A 102 -16.10 4.84 6.09
N CYS A 103 -17.11 5.60 6.53
CA CYS A 103 -17.70 5.40 7.86
C CYS A 103 -18.32 4.01 8.03
N ALA A 104 -19.04 3.52 7.01
CA ALA A 104 -19.64 2.19 7.04
C ALA A 104 -18.59 1.08 7.01
N GLU A 105 -17.52 1.28 6.25
CA GLU A 105 -16.39 0.36 6.17
C GLU A 105 -15.63 0.28 7.50
N ALA A 106 -15.36 1.43 8.12
CA ALA A 106 -14.69 1.47 9.41
C ALA A 106 -15.52 0.78 10.51
N LEU A 107 -16.84 0.97 10.52
CA LEU A 107 -17.73 0.29 11.44
C LEU A 107 -17.76 -1.22 11.18
N ASP A 108 -17.85 -1.65 9.92
CA ASP A 108 -17.81 -3.07 9.53
C ASP A 108 -16.52 -3.75 9.96
N ARG A 109 -15.38 -3.08 9.78
CA ARG A 109 -14.07 -3.57 10.25
C ARG A 109 -14.04 -3.71 11.77
N TRP A 110 -14.58 -2.73 12.50
CA TRP A 110 -14.69 -2.84 13.95
C TRP A 110 -15.58 -4.02 14.38
N GLU A 111 -16.74 -4.18 13.77
CA GLU A 111 -17.65 -5.29 14.07
C GLU A 111 -17.03 -6.66 13.84
N ARG A 112 -16.23 -6.79 12.77
CA ARG A 112 -15.59 -8.07 12.39
C ARG A 112 -14.31 -8.37 13.16
N TYR A 113 -13.47 -7.38 13.39
CA TYR A 113 -12.10 -7.60 13.84
C TYR A 113 -11.83 -7.13 15.28
N GLN A 114 -12.64 -6.26 15.85
CA GLN A 114 -12.43 -5.69 17.21
C GLN A 114 -10.96 -5.25 17.40
N PHE A 115 -10.42 -4.52 16.44
CA PHE A 115 -8.99 -4.22 16.30
C PHE A 115 -8.44 -3.34 17.44
N GLY A 116 -7.17 -3.55 17.80
CA GLY A 116 -6.44 -2.65 18.71
C GLY A 116 -5.89 -1.39 18.02
N ALA A 117 -5.71 -1.43 16.70
CA ALA A 117 -5.36 -0.30 15.83
C ALA A 117 -5.85 -0.58 14.42
N ASN A 118 -6.24 0.47 13.69
CA ASN A 118 -6.64 0.37 12.30
C ASN A 118 -5.94 1.47 11.48
N VAL A 119 -5.02 1.07 10.61
CA VAL A 119 -4.19 1.98 9.81
C VAL A 119 -4.69 2.02 8.38
N TYR A 120 -5.07 3.22 7.93
CA TYR A 120 -5.51 3.49 6.56
C TYR A 120 -4.34 4.03 5.76
N VAL A 121 -3.82 3.21 4.84
CA VAL A 121 -2.70 3.59 3.96
C VAL A 121 -3.27 4.12 2.66
N VAL A 122 -3.23 5.44 2.47
CA VAL A 122 -3.84 6.13 1.33
C VAL A 122 -3.00 7.32 0.87
N SER A 123 -3.17 7.74 -0.38
CA SER A 123 -2.46 8.91 -0.90
C SER A 123 -3.19 10.20 -0.54
N ARG A 124 -2.56 11.07 0.27
CA ARG A 124 -2.98 12.46 0.56
C ARG A 124 -4.48 12.68 0.79
N GLN A 125 -5.06 11.94 1.72
CA GLN A 125 -6.46 12.06 2.13
C GLN A 125 -6.60 12.32 3.64
N GLU A 126 -5.64 13.04 4.22
CA GLU A 126 -5.56 13.29 5.66
C GLU A 126 -6.83 13.95 6.19
N ASP A 127 -7.30 15.02 5.56
CA ASP A 127 -8.50 15.73 5.97
C ASP A 127 -9.77 14.88 5.84
N HIS A 128 -9.86 14.07 4.78
CA HIS A 128 -10.99 13.18 4.56
C HIS A 128 -11.12 12.14 5.68
N PHE A 129 -10.04 11.40 5.96
CA PHE A 129 -10.07 10.39 7.02
C PHE A 129 -10.17 11.00 8.42
N ALA A 130 -9.58 12.16 8.66
CA ALA A 130 -9.77 12.89 9.91
C ALA A 130 -11.25 13.26 10.12
N GLN A 131 -11.97 13.69 9.06
CA GLN A 131 -13.41 13.94 9.13
C GLN A 131 -14.21 12.65 9.38
N VAL A 132 -13.87 11.54 8.71
CA VAL A 132 -14.52 10.23 8.89
C VAL A 132 -14.39 9.77 10.35
N PHE A 133 -13.18 9.80 10.91
CA PHE A 133 -12.94 9.35 12.27
C PHE A 133 -13.58 10.30 13.31
N ALA A 134 -13.56 11.60 13.07
CA ALA A 134 -14.23 12.57 13.92
C ALA A 134 -15.76 12.39 13.91
N ALA A 135 -16.37 12.17 12.74
CA ALA A 135 -17.80 11.89 12.63
C ALA A 135 -18.19 10.61 13.38
N LEU A 136 -17.45 9.53 13.20
CA LEU A 136 -17.67 8.28 13.94
C LEU A 136 -17.43 8.43 15.44
N GLY A 137 -16.44 9.24 15.85
CA GLY A 137 -16.22 9.57 17.27
C GLY A 137 -17.39 10.31 17.89
N LYS A 138 -18.02 11.24 17.16
CA LYS A 138 -19.26 11.91 17.61
C LYS A 138 -20.43 10.94 17.74
N LEU A 139 -20.57 10.01 16.81
CA LEU A 139 -21.58 8.95 16.88
C LEU A 139 -21.35 8.04 18.08
N ALA A 140 -20.09 7.63 18.29
CA ALA A 140 -19.69 6.80 19.42
C ALA A 140 -20.03 7.47 20.76
N LEU A 141 -19.81 8.78 20.88
CA LEU A 141 -20.16 9.55 22.08
C LEU A 141 -21.68 9.65 22.28
N ALA A 142 -22.43 9.95 21.22
CA ALA A 142 -23.88 10.09 21.27
C ALA A 142 -24.58 8.77 21.62
N GLU A 143 -24.13 7.67 21.09
CA GLU A 143 -24.67 6.33 21.35
C GLU A 143 -24.03 5.66 22.58
N GLN A 144 -23.07 6.31 23.24
CA GLN A 144 -22.36 5.79 24.42
C GLN A 144 -21.69 4.42 24.16
N TRP A 145 -20.94 4.31 23.06
CA TRP A 145 -20.23 3.07 22.76
C TRP A 145 -19.25 2.70 23.87
N PRO A 146 -19.15 1.41 24.24
CA PRO A 146 -18.29 0.97 25.34
C PRO A 146 -16.79 1.19 25.05
N VAL A 147 -16.42 1.28 23.78
CA VAL A 147 -15.07 1.55 23.33
C VAL A 147 -15.10 2.68 22.29
N ASN A 148 -14.29 3.70 22.50
CA ASN A 148 -14.06 4.76 21.52
C ASN A 148 -13.07 4.28 20.46
N TRP A 149 -13.44 3.24 19.71
CA TRP A 149 -12.59 2.66 18.68
C TRP A 149 -12.25 3.61 17.52
N PRO A 150 -13.04 4.63 17.15
CA PRO A 150 -12.62 5.60 16.13
C PRO A 150 -11.29 6.28 16.47
N ALA A 151 -10.96 6.42 17.76
CA ALA A 151 -9.67 6.95 18.20
C ALA A 151 -8.49 5.97 17.98
N LEU A 152 -8.76 4.72 17.64
CA LEU A 152 -7.75 3.72 17.28
C LEU A 152 -7.47 3.69 15.77
N CYS A 153 -8.15 4.55 15.00
CA CYS A 153 -7.96 4.65 13.56
C CYS A 153 -6.94 5.74 13.22
N GLU A 154 -5.99 5.40 12.38
CA GLU A 154 -4.93 6.32 11.94
C GLU A 154 -4.86 6.34 10.42
N ASN A 155 -4.64 7.51 9.83
CA ASN A 155 -4.34 7.68 8.42
C ASN A 155 -2.83 7.81 8.22
N VAL A 156 -2.29 6.97 7.35
CA VAL A 156 -0.89 7.00 6.92
C VAL A 156 -0.84 7.32 5.44
N SER A 157 -0.58 8.59 5.14
CA SER A 157 -0.50 9.08 3.77
C SER A 157 0.86 8.85 3.13
N PHE A 158 0.89 8.76 1.80
CA PHE A 158 2.10 8.69 0.99
C PHE A 158 2.04 9.65 -0.20
N GLY A 159 3.23 9.97 -0.77
CA GLY A 159 3.37 10.87 -1.92
C GLY A 159 2.93 10.23 -3.24
N TYR A 160 2.85 11.04 -4.28
CA TYR A 160 2.48 10.56 -5.62
C TYR A 160 3.70 10.10 -6.41
N VAL A 161 3.53 9.07 -7.23
CA VAL A 161 4.46 8.74 -8.31
C VAL A 161 4.07 9.56 -9.53
N ARG A 162 4.94 10.51 -9.90
CA ARG A 162 4.78 11.38 -11.07
C ARG A 162 5.49 10.79 -12.28
N GLY A 163 5.10 11.18 -13.49
CA GLY A 163 5.73 10.71 -14.73
C GLY A 163 5.09 9.44 -15.31
N MET A 164 4.32 8.70 -14.53
CA MET A 164 3.48 7.61 -15.02
C MET A 164 2.12 8.18 -15.43
N SER A 165 2.07 8.85 -16.60
CA SER A 165 0.90 9.62 -16.99
C SER A 165 -0.17 8.79 -17.66
N THR A 166 -1.35 8.74 -17.05
CA THR A 166 -2.60 8.24 -17.65
C THR A 166 -3.23 9.20 -18.66
N ARG A 167 -2.68 10.41 -18.85
CA ARG A 167 -3.28 11.45 -19.70
C ARG A 167 -3.35 11.08 -21.19
N LYS A 168 -2.61 10.05 -21.63
CA LYS A 168 -2.69 9.47 -22.99
C LYS A 168 -3.48 8.16 -23.06
N GLY A 169 -4.17 7.77 -21.96
CA GLY A 169 -4.94 6.52 -21.91
C GLY A 169 -4.08 5.25 -21.73
N GLU A 170 -2.79 5.39 -21.59
CA GLU A 170 -1.88 4.27 -21.32
C GLU A 170 -1.56 4.23 -19.82
N ALA A 171 -2.28 3.40 -19.08
CA ALA A 171 -1.91 3.07 -17.72
C ALA A 171 -0.66 2.17 -17.76
N VAL A 172 0.38 2.54 -17.03
CA VAL A 172 1.53 1.65 -16.83
C VAL A 172 1.16 0.65 -15.73
N TRP A 173 0.98 -0.59 -16.12
CA TRP A 173 0.65 -1.66 -15.18
C TRP A 173 1.88 -2.01 -14.34
N LEU A 174 1.68 -2.26 -13.05
CA LEU A 174 2.77 -2.65 -12.14
C LEU A 174 3.47 -3.94 -12.63
N GLU A 175 2.74 -4.86 -13.22
CA GLU A 175 3.28 -6.08 -13.82
C GLU A 175 4.28 -5.76 -14.94
N ALA A 176 3.98 -4.79 -15.80
CA ALA A 176 4.89 -4.34 -16.85
C ALA A 176 6.14 -3.64 -16.29
N VAL A 177 6.00 -2.93 -15.16
CA VAL A 177 7.14 -2.33 -14.45
C VAL A 177 8.06 -3.42 -13.90
N LEU A 178 7.50 -4.46 -13.31
CA LEU A 178 8.25 -5.60 -12.79
C LEU A 178 8.95 -6.39 -13.91
N ASP A 179 8.28 -6.57 -15.05
CA ASP A 179 8.87 -7.24 -16.22
C ASP A 179 10.07 -6.48 -16.76
N GLU A 180 9.93 -5.16 -16.97
CA GLU A 180 11.05 -4.32 -17.42
C GLU A 180 12.19 -4.29 -16.40
N ALA A 181 11.88 -4.29 -15.09
CA ALA A 181 12.90 -4.36 -14.05
C ALA A 181 13.73 -5.65 -14.13
N ARG A 182 13.03 -6.79 -14.26
CA ARG A 182 13.68 -8.11 -14.48
C ARG A 182 14.55 -8.10 -15.72
N ASP A 183 14.01 -7.62 -16.84
CA ASP A 183 14.69 -7.66 -18.13
C ASP A 183 15.91 -6.74 -18.16
N ARG A 184 15.85 -5.57 -17.50
CA ARG A 184 17.03 -4.70 -17.32
C ARG A 184 18.09 -5.35 -16.43
N ALA A 185 17.68 -6.03 -15.35
CA ALA A 185 18.61 -6.75 -14.50
C ALA A 185 19.34 -7.86 -15.27
N ALA A 186 18.64 -8.58 -16.15
CA ALA A 186 19.24 -9.58 -17.04
C ALA A 186 20.25 -8.95 -18.00
N ARG A 187 19.87 -7.88 -18.70
CA ARG A 187 20.78 -7.15 -19.62
C ARG A 187 22.03 -6.63 -18.92
N TYR A 188 21.86 -6.00 -17.76
CA TYR A 188 23.00 -5.49 -16.97
C TYR A 188 23.99 -6.61 -16.62
N ARG A 189 23.50 -7.77 -16.24
CA ARG A 189 24.34 -8.94 -15.96
C ARG A 189 25.10 -9.41 -17.22
N GLU A 190 24.45 -9.49 -18.37
CA GLU A 190 25.05 -9.87 -19.63
C GLU A 190 26.17 -8.91 -20.03
N GLU A 191 25.93 -7.60 -19.96
CA GLU A 191 26.91 -6.55 -20.25
C GLU A 191 28.13 -6.64 -19.32
N ARG A 192 27.90 -6.86 -18.03
CA ARG A 192 28.98 -7.05 -17.05
C ARG A 192 29.76 -8.34 -17.28
N SER A 193 29.09 -9.41 -17.70
CA SER A 193 29.73 -10.66 -18.06
C SER A 193 30.63 -10.49 -19.30
N ALA A 194 30.13 -9.79 -20.32
CA ALA A 194 30.90 -9.53 -21.56
C ALA A 194 32.11 -8.61 -21.31
N ALA A 195 31.97 -7.65 -20.38
CA ALA A 195 33.07 -6.73 -20.02
C ALA A 195 34.10 -7.32 -19.05
N SER A 196 33.81 -8.47 -18.43
CA SER A 196 34.69 -9.11 -17.44
C SER A 196 35.74 -9.96 -18.10
N ALA A 197 37.00 -9.74 -17.68
CA ALA A 197 38.11 -10.65 -18.10
C ALA A 197 37.99 -12.07 -17.48
N ARG A 198 37.12 -12.25 -16.50
CA ARG A 198 36.83 -13.52 -15.85
C ARG A 198 35.44 -13.98 -16.22
N ALA A 199 35.31 -15.14 -16.80
CA ALA A 199 34.00 -15.74 -17.06
C ALA A 199 33.19 -15.86 -15.77
N LEU A 200 31.96 -15.38 -15.83
CA LEU A 200 31.02 -15.62 -14.72
C LEU A 200 30.65 -17.11 -14.72
N PRO A 201 30.34 -17.69 -13.54
CA PRO A 201 29.86 -19.06 -13.48
C PRO A 201 28.64 -19.24 -14.39
N GLU A 202 28.61 -20.38 -15.08
CA GLU A 202 27.47 -20.79 -15.89
C GLU A 202 26.30 -21.11 -14.94
N VAL A 203 25.18 -20.42 -15.13
CA VAL A 203 23.99 -20.55 -14.30
C VAL A 203 22.84 -21.02 -15.17
N PRO A 204 22.07 -22.04 -14.77
CA PRO A 204 20.90 -22.49 -15.51
C PRO A 204 19.94 -21.36 -15.83
N ALA A 205 19.30 -21.36 -17.00
CA ALA A 205 18.43 -20.29 -17.47
C ALA A 205 17.28 -19.98 -16.50
N VAL A 206 16.71 -21.01 -15.86
CA VAL A 206 15.63 -20.85 -14.84
C VAL A 206 16.13 -20.10 -13.61
N GLU A 207 17.31 -20.47 -13.11
CA GLU A 207 17.92 -19.80 -11.97
C GLU A 207 18.31 -18.36 -12.30
N LEU A 208 18.75 -18.14 -13.54
CA LEU A 208 19.07 -16.81 -14.06
C LEU A 208 17.86 -15.87 -14.08
N SER A 209 16.70 -16.39 -14.49
CA SER A 209 15.44 -15.65 -14.48
C SER A 209 15.04 -15.28 -13.06
N THR A 210 15.16 -16.20 -12.11
CA THR A 210 14.87 -15.96 -10.69
C THR A 210 15.80 -14.90 -10.08
N ILE A 211 17.09 -14.96 -10.40
CA ILE A 211 18.06 -13.95 -9.95
C ILE A 211 17.70 -12.57 -10.53
N SER A 212 17.41 -12.50 -11.82
CA SER A 212 17.06 -11.24 -12.48
C SER A 212 15.78 -10.63 -11.93
N GLU A 213 14.79 -11.47 -11.63
CA GLU A 213 13.55 -11.05 -10.93
C GLU A 213 13.87 -10.44 -9.56
N ALA A 214 14.64 -11.15 -8.72
CA ALA A 214 14.98 -10.70 -7.37
C ALA A 214 15.80 -9.39 -7.38
N VAL A 215 16.70 -9.23 -8.36
CA VAL A 215 17.51 -8.01 -8.51
C VAL A 215 16.66 -6.84 -9.01
N GLY A 216 15.79 -7.08 -9.99
CA GLY A 216 14.87 -6.07 -10.51
C GLY A 216 13.88 -5.59 -9.45
N GLN A 217 13.27 -6.51 -8.69
CA GLN A 217 12.39 -6.18 -7.56
C GLN A 217 13.12 -5.37 -6.48
N ALA A 218 14.34 -5.77 -6.11
CA ALA A 218 15.13 -5.03 -5.13
C ALA A 218 15.40 -3.58 -5.55
N ALA A 219 15.64 -3.33 -6.85
CA ALA A 219 15.83 -1.98 -7.36
C ALA A 219 14.56 -1.14 -7.15
N LEU A 220 13.40 -1.66 -7.54
CA LEU A 220 12.10 -0.97 -7.39
C LEU A 220 11.74 -0.73 -5.92
N LEU A 221 11.78 -1.76 -5.09
CA LEU A 221 11.40 -1.68 -3.69
C LEU A 221 12.32 -0.71 -2.92
N TYR A 222 13.63 -0.79 -3.16
CA TYR A 222 14.56 0.09 -2.47
C TYR A 222 14.41 1.54 -2.92
N PHE A 223 14.18 1.79 -4.20
CA PHE A 223 13.89 3.14 -4.70
C PHE A 223 12.69 3.75 -3.97
N ASP A 224 11.61 3.00 -3.82
CA ASP A 224 10.41 3.47 -3.14
C ASP A 224 10.67 3.74 -1.65
N VAL A 225 11.18 2.75 -0.91
CA VAL A 225 11.37 2.87 0.54
C VAL A 225 12.52 3.78 0.97
N SER A 226 13.47 4.10 0.08
CA SER A 226 14.57 5.02 0.35
C SER A 226 14.13 6.48 0.38
N SER A 227 12.98 6.79 -0.18
CA SER A 227 12.40 8.12 -0.19
C SER A 227 11.57 8.38 1.08
N ARG A 228 11.47 9.67 1.47
CA ARG A 228 10.55 10.04 2.55
C ARG A 228 9.11 9.78 2.09
N ARG A 229 8.32 9.10 2.89
CA ARG A 229 6.97 8.65 2.59
C ARG A 229 6.05 9.69 1.95
N LEU A 230 6.09 10.95 2.38
CA LEU A 230 5.25 12.05 1.85
C LEU A 230 5.85 12.76 0.63
N THR A 231 7.04 12.39 0.18
CA THR A 231 7.70 13.02 -0.96
C THR A 231 7.12 12.45 -2.25
N ASP A 232 6.73 13.33 -3.17
CA ASP A 232 6.40 12.92 -4.53
C ASP A 232 7.67 12.44 -5.23
N VAL A 233 7.62 11.31 -5.87
CA VAL A 233 8.73 10.78 -6.65
C VAL A 233 8.39 10.89 -8.14
N THR A 234 9.37 11.25 -8.97
CA THR A 234 9.24 11.20 -10.42
C THR A 234 9.77 9.86 -10.90
N PHE A 235 8.89 9.08 -11.54
CA PHE A 235 9.30 7.82 -12.11
C PHE A 235 10.15 8.07 -13.36
N ASP A 236 11.35 7.57 -13.32
CA ASP A 236 12.28 7.56 -14.43
C ASP A 236 13.02 6.21 -14.43
N TRP A 237 12.97 5.51 -15.56
CA TRP A 237 13.50 4.16 -15.65
C TRP A 237 14.99 4.04 -15.31
N ASP A 238 15.80 5.03 -15.70
CA ASP A 238 17.25 4.98 -15.52
C ASP A 238 17.61 5.30 -14.06
N THR A 239 16.78 6.11 -13.38
CA THR A 239 16.95 6.39 -11.95
C THR A 239 16.45 5.24 -11.08
N VAL A 240 15.26 4.71 -11.38
CA VAL A 240 14.62 3.65 -10.56
C VAL A 240 15.39 2.34 -10.65
N LEU A 241 15.90 2.01 -11.84
CA LEU A 241 16.60 0.76 -12.12
C LEU A 241 18.11 0.93 -12.19
N GLN A 242 18.67 1.82 -11.39
CA GLN A 242 20.12 1.89 -11.21
C GLN A 242 20.64 0.69 -10.41
N PHE A 243 21.80 0.18 -10.82
CA PHE A 243 22.46 -0.94 -10.15
C PHE A 243 23.72 -0.51 -9.37
N GLU A 244 24.10 0.75 -9.45
CA GLU A 244 25.25 1.32 -8.77
C GLU A 244 24.83 2.46 -7.83
N GLY A 245 25.63 2.76 -6.83
CA GLY A 245 25.35 3.78 -5.83
C GLY A 245 24.41 3.27 -4.71
N ASN A 246 23.56 4.13 -4.19
CA ASN A 246 22.62 3.80 -3.11
C ASN A 246 21.36 3.13 -3.67
N THR A 247 21.46 1.84 -4.01
CA THR A 247 20.41 1.08 -4.69
C THR A 247 20.21 -0.29 -4.06
N GLY A 248 19.03 -0.91 -4.27
CA GLY A 248 18.74 -2.27 -3.81
C GLY A 248 19.75 -3.31 -4.33
N PRO A 249 20.07 -3.37 -5.62
CA PRO A 249 21.10 -4.26 -6.16
C PRO A 249 22.48 -4.07 -5.52
N TYR A 250 22.85 -2.83 -5.19
CA TYR A 250 24.13 -2.58 -4.51
C TYR A 250 24.14 -3.14 -3.09
N LEU A 251 23.02 -3.05 -2.36
CA LEU A 251 22.89 -3.69 -1.05
C LEU A 251 23.00 -5.22 -1.13
N GLN A 252 22.33 -5.82 -2.13
CA GLN A 252 22.44 -7.26 -2.40
C GLN A 252 23.88 -7.66 -2.73
N TYR A 253 24.57 -6.88 -3.58
CA TYR A 253 25.97 -7.09 -3.91
C TYR A 253 26.86 -7.00 -2.65
N THR A 254 26.66 -5.98 -1.83
CA THR A 254 27.42 -5.80 -0.58
C THR A 254 27.21 -6.99 0.36
N HIS A 255 25.96 -7.41 0.55
CA HIS A 255 25.64 -8.60 1.35
C HIS A 255 26.31 -9.86 0.80
N ALA A 256 26.21 -10.12 -0.50
CA ALA A 256 26.84 -11.28 -1.12
C ALA A 256 28.37 -11.28 -0.99
N ARG A 257 29.00 -10.09 -1.12
CA ARG A 257 30.43 -9.92 -0.94
C ARG A 257 30.86 -10.21 0.51
N MET A 258 30.17 -9.65 1.50
CA MET A 258 30.43 -9.88 2.90
C MET A 258 30.24 -11.36 3.26
N SER A 259 29.14 -11.97 2.85
CA SER A 259 28.88 -13.40 3.03
C SER A 259 29.95 -14.28 2.41
N GLY A 260 30.50 -13.88 1.26
CA GLY A 260 31.63 -14.55 0.61
C GLY A 260 32.94 -14.45 1.41
N ILE A 261 33.18 -13.30 2.05
CA ILE A 261 34.33 -13.09 2.94
C ILE A 261 34.21 -13.98 4.18
N PHE A 262 33.06 -13.97 4.84
CA PHE A 262 32.81 -14.82 6.01
C PHE A 262 32.97 -16.32 5.68
N ARG A 263 32.41 -16.78 4.57
CA ARG A 263 32.56 -18.17 4.13
C ARG A 263 34.02 -18.56 3.96
N LYS A 264 34.81 -17.72 3.27
CA LYS A 264 36.26 -17.97 3.08
C LYS A 264 37.03 -17.96 4.40
N ALA A 265 36.69 -17.08 5.32
CA ALA A 265 37.30 -17.01 6.64
C ALA A 265 36.95 -18.26 7.48
N THR A 266 35.73 -18.75 7.38
CA THR A 266 35.31 -20.02 8.00
C THR A 266 36.06 -21.19 7.42
N ASP A 267 36.14 -21.30 6.09
CA ASP A 267 36.86 -22.38 5.39
C ASP A 267 38.36 -22.37 5.74
N ALA A 268 38.92 -21.20 6.03
CA ALA A 268 40.30 -21.03 6.45
C ALA A 268 40.51 -21.23 7.98
N GLY A 269 39.47 -21.53 8.74
CA GLY A 269 39.52 -21.68 10.21
C GLY A 269 39.79 -20.38 10.96
N LEU A 270 39.57 -19.22 10.31
CA LEU A 270 39.81 -17.89 10.88
C LEU A 270 38.59 -17.32 11.60
N VAL A 271 37.43 -17.89 11.39
CA VAL A 271 36.27 -17.37 12.06
C VAL A 271 35.98 -17.93 13.33
N THR A 272 35.74 -16.97 14.00
CA THR A 272 35.02 -17.04 15.26
C THR A 272 33.65 -16.41 15.08
N THR A 273 32.68 -16.99 15.72
CA THR A 273 31.41 -16.31 15.93
C THR A 273 31.66 -15.12 16.83
N THR A 274 31.38 -13.90 16.37
CA THR A 274 31.32 -12.74 17.27
C THR A 274 30.28 -13.01 18.34
N THR A 275 30.69 -13.02 19.59
CA THR A 275 29.77 -13.12 20.72
C THR A 275 29.34 -11.70 21.12
N PRO A 276 28.19 -11.52 21.77
CA PRO A 276 27.80 -10.21 22.31
C PRO A 276 28.85 -9.55 23.19
N GLY A 277 29.77 -10.33 23.79
CA GLY A 277 30.89 -9.84 24.55
C GLY A 277 32.02 -9.22 23.75
N ASP A 278 32.06 -9.47 22.44
CA ASP A 278 33.09 -8.92 21.54
C ASP A 278 32.70 -7.51 21.03
N LEU A 279 31.42 -7.10 21.15
CA LEU A 279 30.93 -5.80 20.72
C LEU A 279 31.65 -4.61 21.35
N PRO A 280 32.06 -4.63 22.66
CA PRO A 280 32.82 -3.55 23.26
C PRO A 280 34.22 -3.36 22.66
N LEU A 281 34.71 -4.30 21.88
CA LEU A 281 36.01 -4.21 21.21
C LEU A 281 35.94 -3.46 19.87
N LEU A 282 34.74 -3.23 19.37
CA LEU A 282 34.51 -2.44 18.14
C LEU A 282 34.62 -0.95 18.52
N VAL A 283 35.57 -0.26 17.93
CA VAL A 283 35.92 1.13 18.29
C VAL A 283 35.68 2.15 17.17
N ALA A 284 35.44 1.70 15.96
CA ALA A 284 35.16 2.56 14.85
C ALA A 284 33.63 2.73 14.68
N ASP A 285 33.17 3.95 14.34
CA ASP A 285 31.73 4.25 14.16
C ASP A 285 31.10 3.39 13.06
N GLU A 286 31.89 2.97 12.08
CA GLU A 286 31.46 2.11 10.96
C GLU A 286 31.33 0.62 11.35
N GLU A 287 31.67 0.25 12.56
CA GLU A 287 31.62 -1.13 13.06
C GLU A 287 30.31 -1.44 13.81
N TRP A 288 29.45 -0.43 13.98
CA TRP A 288 28.14 -0.55 14.65
C TRP A 288 26.96 -0.56 13.65
#